data_6d3732d0fdefadc0172533d540359c19
#
_entry.id   6d3732d0fdefadc0172533d540359c19
#
_cell.length_a   1.000
_cell.length_b   1.000
_cell.length_c   1.000
_cell.angle_alpha   90.00
_cell.angle_beta   90.00
_cell.angle_gamma   90.00
#
_symmetry.space_group_name_H-M   'P 1'
#
loop_
_entity.id
_entity.type
_entity.pdbx_description
1 polymer ?
#
loop_
_entity_poly.entity_id
_entity_poly.type
_entity_poly.pdbx_seq_one_letter_code
_entity_poly.pdbx_strand_id
1 'polypeptide(L)'
;FYGWGQVMLADFDDIDKNLADASNIFKNVNDIHELDDISYLSEEQVEMLKRFFSNFNPDKSTELKRRFLTLWNHFHDIYVDFNSRLASQGMAYEGALYRKVVSDENLTFEYDRYIFVGFNLLQRVEHKFFKRLKNEKKAFFYWDFDHYYMPDPKHQKYNEAGYYISSYLSDFPNELDIHDSSIYGNFTKPKDITYISAPTENIQAV
;
A
#
# COMPACT_ATOMS: atom_id res chain seq x y z
N PHE A 1 -0.93 14.19 -23.61
CA PHE A 1 -1.66 14.77 -22.47
C PHE A 1 -2.37 13.71 -21.63
N TYR A 2 -3.17 12.84 -22.26
CA TYR A 2 -3.95 11.79 -21.56
C TYR A 2 -3.08 10.85 -20.71
N GLY A 3 -1.95 10.37 -21.25
CA GLY A 3 -1.05 9.47 -20.50
C GLY A 3 -0.48 10.10 -19.22
N TRP A 4 -0.13 11.38 -19.24
CA TRP A 4 0.30 12.09 -18.03
C TRP A 4 -0.80 12.23 -16.99
N GLY A 5 -2.04 12.47 -17.45
CA GLY A 5 -3.20 12.50 -16.56
C GLY A 5 -3.44 11.18 -15.85
N GLN A 6 -3.24 10.04 -16.55
CA GLN A 6 -3.35 8.71 -15.93
C GLN A 6 -2.27 8.45 -14.88
N VAL A 7 -1.02 8.87 -15.12
CA VAL A 7 0.07 8.73 -14.12
C VAL A 7 -0.26 9.56 -12.89
N MET A 8 -0.64 10.83 -13.06
CA MET A 8 -1.03 11.68 -11.93
C MET A 8 -2.21 11.13 -11.14
N LEU A 9 -3.20 10.58 -11.83
CA LEU A 9 -4.36 9.97 -11.16
C LEU A 9 -3.95 8.74 -10.33
N ALA A 10 -3.03 7.92 -10.83
CA ALA A 10 -2.49 6.79 -10.09
C ALA A 10 -1.73 7.25 -8.84
N ASP A 11 -0.89 8.30 -8.95
CA ASP A 11 -0.19 8.87 -7.80
C ASP A 11 -1.16 9.46 -6.76
N PHE A 12 -2.20 10.15 -7.19
CA PHE A 12 -3.24 10.68 -6.29
C PHE A 12 -4.02 9.55 -5.59
N ASP A 13 -4.32 8.48 -6.33
CA ASP A 13 -4.98 7.30 -5.80
C ASP A 13 -4.13 6.63 -4.72
N ASP A 14 -2.83 6.49 -4.95
CA ASP A 14 -1.88 5.94 -3.98
C ASP A 14 -1.71 6.83 -2.74
N ILE A 15 -1.67 8.15 -2.89
CA ILE A 15 -1.66 9.11 -1.78
C ILE A 15 -2.88 8.89 -0.88
N ASP A 16 -4.05 8.76 -1.48
CA ASP A 16 -5.31 8.60 -0.74
C ASP A 16 -5.42 7.21 -0.10
N LYS A 17 -5.08 6.15 -0.82
CA LYS A 17 -5.07 4.77 -0.30
C LYS A 17 -4.10 4.58 0.86
N ASN A 18 -3.00 5.32 0.86
CA ASN A 18 -2.02 5.30 1.95
C ASN A 18 -2.30 6.34 3.04
N LEU A 19 -3.40 7.09 2.97
CA LEU A 19 -3.75 8.15 3.92
C LEU A 19 -2.63 9.17 4.11
N ALA A 20 -1.79 9.33 3.09
CA ALA A 20 -0.67 10.23 3.14
C ALA A 20 -1.13 11.70 3.07
N ASP A 21 -0.36 12.59 3.68
CA ASP A 21 -0.62 14.03 3.61
C ASP A 21 -0.05 14.59 2.31
N ALA A 22 -0.94 14.92 1.37
CA ALA A 22 -0.57 15.47 0.07
C ALA A 22 0.24 16.77 0.21
N SER A 23 -0.04 17.60 1.21
CA SER A 23 0.71 18.84 1.43
C SER A 23 2.18 18.57 1.77
N ASN A 24 2.45 17.50 2.50
CA ASN A 24 3.82 17.08 2.84
C ASN A 24 4.53 16.41 1.67
N ILE A 25 3.81 15.60 0.89
CA ILE A 25 4.39 14.92 -0.29
C ILE A 25 4.80 15.93 -1.36
N PHE A 26 3.94 16.92 -1.62
CA PHE A 26 4.18 17.92 -2.65
C PHE A 26 4.93 19.16 -2.15
N LYS A 27 5.49 19.13 -0.93
CA LYS A 27 6.42 20.18 -0.49
C LYS A 27 7.51 20.41 -1.52
N ASN A 28 7.99 21.63 -1.59
CA ASN A 28 9.06 22.01 -2.50
C ASN A 28 10.26 21.06 -2.29
N VAL A 29 10.78 20.52 -3.37
CA VAL A 29 11.94 19.63 -3.37
C VAL A 29 13.17 20.27 -2.71
N ASN A 30 13.23 21.61 -2.63
CA ASN A 30 14.26 22.32 -1.91
C ASN A 30 14.07 22.31 -0.37
N ASP A 31 12.85 22.07 0.10
CA ASP A 31 12.49 22.11 1.52
C ASP A 31 12.55 20.72 2.17
N ILE A 32 13.16 19.76 1.49
CA ILE A 32 13.26 18.38 1.98
C ILE A 32 14.04 18.25 3.28
N HIS A 33 14.82 19.26 3.63
CA HIS A 33 15.47 19.37 4.93
C HIS A 33 14.48 19.63 6.08
N GLU A 34 13.25 20.04 5.74
CA GLU A 34 12.15 20.29 6.67
C GLU A 34 11.15 19.13 6.77
N LEU A 35 11.41 17.99 6.13
CA LEU A 35 10.64 16.78 6.40
C LEU A 35 10.92 16.34 7.84
N ASP A 36 9.99 16.71 8.72
CA ASP A 36 10.12 16.60 10.18
C ASP A 36 10.29 15.16 10.67
N ASP A 37 10.05 14.16 9.85
CA ASP A 37 10.20 12.76 10.24
C ASP A 37 10.65 11.87 9.05
N ILE A 38 11.95 11.62 8.96
CA ILE A 38 12.53 10.62 8.06
C ILE A 38 12.97 9.35 8.82
N SER A 39 12.54 9.21 10.07
CA SER A 39 12.95 8.10 10.95
C SER A 39 12.51 6.72 10.45
N TYR A 40 11.51 6.66 9.57
CA TYR A 40 11.02 5.44 8.93
C TYR A 40 11.87 4.98 7.73
N LEU A 41 12.84 5.81 7.29
CA LEU A 41 13.72 5.47 6.16
C LEU A 41 15.01 4.85 6.68
N SER A 42 15.53 3.85 5.97
CA SER A 42 16.86 3.33 6.24
C SER A 42 17.94 4.38 5.91
N GLU A 43 19.13 4.26 6.51
CA GLU A 43 20.25 5.16 6.21
C GLU A 43 20.57 5.20 4.71
N GLU A 44 20.49 4.06 4.04
CA GLU A 44 20.70 3.94 2.59
C GLU A 44 19.64 4.69 1.78
N GLN A 45 18.37 4.60 2.18
CA GLN A 45 17.27 5.34 1.55
C GLN A 45 17.39 6.84 1.78
N VAL A 46 17.80 7.26 2.97
CA VAL A 46 18.08 8.67 3.29
C VAL A 46 19.23 9.20 2.42
N GLU A 47 20.29 8.42 2.25
CA GLU A 47 21.43 8.83 1.42
C GLU A 47 21.06 8.90 -0.08
N MET A 48 20.25 7.97 -0.57
CA MET A 48 19.71 7.99 -1.93
C MET A 48 18.84 9.23 -2.17
N LEU A 49 17.95 9.54 -1.23
CA LEU A 49 17.13 10.75 -1.28
C LEU A 49 18.01 12.02 -1.26
N LYS A 50 18.97 12.11 -0.36
CA LYS A 50 19.91 13.25 -0.33
C LYS A 50 20.65 13.43 -1.65
N ARG A 51 21.11 12.35 -2.28
CA ARG A 51 21.75 12.39 -3.62
C ARG A 51 20.78 12.84 -4.68
N PHE A 52 19.56 12.31 -4.71
CA PHE A 52 18.53 12.72 -5.66
C PHE A 52 18.25 14.21 -5.52
N PHE A 53 18.01 14.70 -4.29
CA PHE A 53 17.67 16.08 -4.04
C PHE A 53 18.87 17.05 -4.12
N SER A 54 20.09 16.61 -3.86
CA SER A 54 21.28 17.42 -4.07
C SER A 54 21.46 17.82 -5.54
N ASN A 55 20.93 17.00 -6.46
CA ASN A 55 20.89 17.33 -7.88
C ASN A 55 19.86 18.42 -8.23
N PHE A 56 18.95 18.76 -7.30
CA PHE A 56 17.89 19.75 -7.49
C PHE A 56 18.22 21.13 -6.84
N ASN A 57 19.50 21.41 -6.56
CA ASN A 57 19.91 22.70 -6.03
C ASN A 57 19.56 23.83 -7.04
N PRO A 58 18.81 24.88 -6.62
CA PRO A 58 18.37 25.98 -7.50
C PRO A 58 19.51 26.71 -8.20
N ASP A 59 20.64 26.89 -7.52
CA ASP A 59 21.77 27.67 -8.01
C ASP A 59 22.53 27.02 -9.18
N LYS A 60 22.24 25.74 -9.48
CA LYS A 60 22.84 24.98 -10.61
C LYS A 60 21.79 24.47 -11.59
N SER A 61 20.60 25.05 -11.62
CA SER A 61 19.50 24.50 -12.38
C SER A 61 19.62 24.73 -13.89
N THR A 62 19.45 23.67 -14.66
CA THR A 62 19.14 23.74 -16.09
C THR A 62 17.70 24.20 -16.30
N GLU A 63 17.37 24.73 -17.48
CA GLU A 63 15.99 25.14 -17.84
C GLU A 63 14.96 24.02 -17.58
N LEU A 64 15.34 22.76 -17.89
CA LEU A 64 14.48 21.60 -17.65
C LEU A 64 14.18 21.40 -16.15
N LYS A 65 15.19 21.57 -15.30
CA LYS A 65 15.09 21.45 -13.86
C LYS A 65 14.18 22.53 -13.28
N ARG A 66 14.30 23.76 -13.73
CA ARG A 66 13.44 24.87 -13.32
C ARG A 66 11.97 24.60 -13.70
N ARG A 67 11.70 24.09 -14.91
CA ARG A 67 10.35 23.72 -15.35
C ARG A 67 9.76 22.59 -14.53
N PHE A 68 10.58 21.59 -14.18
CA PHE A 68 10.16 20.51 -13.29
C PHE A 68 9.76 21.03 -11.92
N LEU A 69 10.60 21.86 -11.27
CA LEU A 69 10.29 22.44 -9.97
C LEU A 69 9.03 23.30 -10.01
N THR A 70 8.85 24.08 -11.07
CA THR A 70 7.63 24.89 -11.26
C THR A 70 6.39 23.99 -11.33
N LEU A 71 6.46 22.89 -12.09
CA LEU A 71 5.35 21.95 -12.19
C LEU A 71 5.10 21.25 -10.85
N TRP A 72 6.16 20.81 -10.17
CA TRP A 72 6.07 20.12 -8.87
C TRP A 72 5.35 20.97 -7.82
N ASN A 73 5.64 22.25 -7.75
CA ASN A 73 5.01 23.17 -6.80
C ASN A 73 3.50 23.34 -7.02
N HIS A 74 2.99 23.00 -8.22
CA HIS A 74 1.57 23.05 -8.52
C HIS A 74 0.83 21.72 -8.30
N PHE A 75 1.53 20.61 -8.04
CA PHE A 75 0.87 19.31 -7.89
C PHE A 75 -0.12 19.27 -6.73
N HIS A 76 0.20 19.91 -5.62
CA HIS A 76 -0.73 20.01 -4.49
C HIS A 76 -2.02 20.76 -4.88
N ASP A 77 -1.90 21.88 -5.57
CA ASP A 77 -3.05 22.67 -6.01
C ASP A 77 -3.90 21.89 -7.02
N ILE A 78 -3.25 21.16 -7.93
CA ILE A 78 -3.93 20.28 -8.91
C ILE A 78 -4.68 19.18 -8.18
N TYR A 79 -4.05 18.52 -7.18
CA TYR A 79 -4.68 17.48 -6.38
C TYR A 79 -5.93 18.02 -5.66
N VAL A 80 -5.83 19.16 -5.01
CA VAL A 80 -6.93 19.80 -4.27
C VAL A 80 -8.07 20.23 -5.21
N ASP A 81 -7.75 20.91 -6.32
CA ASP A 81 -8.74 21.36 -7.30
C ASP A 81 -9.44 20.18 -7.99
N PHE A 82 -8.69 19.16 -8.38
CA PHE A 82 -9.23 17.95 -9.00
C PHE A 82 -10.23 17.23 -8.07
N ASN A 83 -9.85 16.98 -6.81
CA ASN A 83 -10.73 16.37 -5.83
C ASN A 83 -11.98 17.22 -5.57
N SER A 84 -11.83 18.55 -5.48
CA SER A 84 -12.95 19.47 -5.30
C SER A 84 -13.94 19.43 -6.47
N ARG A 85 -13.45 19.41 -7.71
CA ARG A 85 -14.27 19.30 -8.91
C ARG A 85 -15.01 17.98 -9.01
N LEU A 86 -14.34 16.86 -8.70
CA LEU A 86 -15.00 15.55 -8.66
C LEU A 86 -16.10 15.52 -7.60
N ALA A 87 -15.80 16.00 -6.40
CA ALA A 87 -16.75 16.04 -5.30
C ALA A 87 -17.99 16.91 -5.62
N SER A 88 -17.81 18.05 -6.31
CA SER A 88 -18.92 18.92 -6.75
C SER A 88 -19.86 18.23 -7.76
N GLN A 89 -19.38 17.20 -8.46
CA GLN A 89 -20.16 16.40 -9.41
C GLN A 89 -20.64 15.07 -8.78
N GLY A 90 -20.45 14.85 -7.47
CA GLY A 90 -20.80 13.60 -6.80
C GLY A 90 -19.91 12.42 -7.21
N MET A 91 -18.71 12.68 -7.72
CA MET A 91 -17.73 11.69 -8.18
C MET A 91 -16.52 11.63 -7.27
N ALA A 92 -15.81 10.52 -7.30
CA ALA A 92 -14.51 10.32 -6.70
C ALA A 92 -13.77 9.20 -7.45
N TYR A 93 -12.43 9.22 -7.46
CA TYR A 93 -11.65 8.03 -7.80
C TYR A 93 -11.57 7.11 -6.57
N GLU A 94 -11.09 5.89 -6.76
CA GLU A 94 -11.17 4.83 -5.76
C GLU A 94 -10.50 5.20 -4.43
N GLY A 95 -9.25 5.67 -4.46
CA GLY A 95 -8.51 6.06 -3.25
C GLY A 95 -9.17 7.19 -2.49
N ALA A 96 -9.68 8.22 -3.20
CA ALA A 96 -10.40 9.34 -2.57
C ALA A 96 -11.69 8.85 -1.89
N LEU A 97 -12.42 7.90 -2.52
CA LEU A 97 -13.60 7.28 -1.92
C LEU A 97 -13.23 6.48 -0.66
N TYR A 98 -12.17 5.66 -0.73
CA TYR A 98 -11.72 4.87 0.40
C TYR A 98 -11.27 5.75 1.57
N ARG A 99 -10.47 6.80 1.29
CA ARG A 99 -10.08 7.79 2.29
C ARG A 99 -11.30 8.44 2.96
N LYS A 100 -12.29 8.83 2.17
CA LYS A 100 -13.54 9.42 2.69
C LYS A 100 -14.26 8.46 3.62
N VAL A 101 -14.47 7.21 3.20
CA VAL A 101 -15.15 6.17 3.99
C VAL A 101 -14.46 5.95 5.34
N VAL A 102 -13.14 5.80 5.37
CA VAL A 102 -12.41 5.53 6.62
C VAL A 102 -12.22 6.76 7.50
N SER A 103 -12.45 7.96 6.95
CA SER A 103 -12.35 9.23 7.68
C SER A 103 -13.70 9.71 8.23
N ASP A 104 -14.80 9.18 7.72
CA ASP A 104 -16.15 9.51 8.21
C ASP A 104 -16.49 8.64 9.42
N GLU A 105 -16.38 9.20 10.60
CA GLU A 105 -16.69 8.53 11.87
C GLU A 105 -18.20 8.27 12.05
N ASN A 106 -19.05 9.02 11.35
CA ASN A 106 -20.50 8.86 11.46
C ASN A 106 -21.04 7.79 10.51
N LEU A 107 -20.25 7.32 9.56
CA LEU A 107 -20.66 6.25 8.65
C LEU A 107 -20.91 4.96 9.41
N THR A 108 -22.09 4.39 9.22
CA THR A 108 -22.47 3.09 9.81
C THR A 108 -22.42 1.99 8.77
N PHE A 109 -22.04 0.80 9.20
CA PHE A 109 -21.95 -0.38 8.34
C PHE A 109 -23.14 -1.30 8.62
N GLU A 110 -23.87 -1.68 7.56
CA GLU A 110 -25.18 -2.34 7.65
C GLU A 110 -25.11 -3.79 8.14
N TYR A 111 -24.01 -4.50 7.83
CA TYR A 111 -23.91 -5.92 8.18
C TYR A 111 -23.39 -6.12 9.59
N ASP A 112 -23.88 -7.17 10.24
CA ASP A 112 -23.43 -7.59 11.57
C ASP A 112 -22.05 -8.25 11.54
N ARG A 113 -21.66 -8.80 10.38
CA ARG A 113 -20.40 -9.53 10.19
C ARG A 113 -19.77 -9.23 8.85
N TYR A 114 -18.46 -8.98 8.89
CA TYR A 114 -17.60 -8.80 7.72
C TYR A 114 -16.48 -9.84 7.79
N ILE A 115 -16.36 -10.65 6.77
CA ILE A 115 -15.39 -11.75 6.69
C ILE A 115 -14.32 -11.38 5.68
N PHE A 116 -13.08 -11.31 6.14
CA PHE A 116 -11.91 -10.96 5.33
C PHE A 116 -11.06 -12.21 5.10
N VAL A 117 -10.85 -12.59 3.85
CA VAL A 117 -10.17 -13.84 3.47
C VAL A 117 -9.09 -13.56 2.45
N GLY A 118 -7.89 -14.13 2.64
CA GLY A 118 -6.83 -14.19 1.63
C GLY A 118 -6.11 -12.87 1.35
N PHE A 119 -6.19 -11.89 2.23
CA PHE A 119 -5.40 -10.66 2.11
C PHE A 119 -3.93 -10.95 2.45
N ASN A 120 -3.01 -10.25 1.80
CA ASN A 120 -1.59 -10.32 2.08
C ASN A 120 -1.00 -8.95 2.39
N LEU A 121 -1.03 -8.02 1.43
CA LEU A 121 -0.59 -6.65 1.62
C LEU A 121 -1.79 -5.74 1.82
N LEU A 122 -1.86 -5.05 2.96
CA LEU A 122 -2.91 -4.09 3.25
C LEU A 122 -2.42 -2.66 2.99
N GLN A 123 -3.22 -1.90 2.29
CA GLN A 123 -3.07 -0.45 2.22
C GLN A 123 -3.52 0.20 3.54
N ARG A 124 -3.09 1.41 3.82
CA ARG A 124 -3.42 2.08 5.09
C ARG A 124 -4.92 2.31 5.29
N VAL A 125 -5.65 2.58 4.22
CA VAL A 125 -7.13 2.68 4.25
C VAL A 125 -7.76 1.36 4.68
N GLU A 126 -7.31 0.22 4.12
CA GLU A 126 -7.81 -1.11 4.47
C GLU A 126 -7.50 -1.45 5.93
N HIS A 127 -6.26 -1.22 6.35
CA HIS A 127 -5.86 -1.42 7.74
C HIS A 127 -6.73 -0.60 8.71
N LYS A 128 -6.97 0.68 8.42
CA LYS A 128 -7.84 1.55 9.22
C LYS A 128 -9.29 1.06 9.23
N PHE A 129 -9.80 0.61 8.08
CA PHE A 129 -11.13 0.05 7.94
C PHE A 129 -11.31 -1.24 8.75
N PHE A 130 -10.38 -2.19 8.62
CA PHE A 130 -10.38 -3.44 9.36
C PHE A 130 -10.33 -3.21 10.87
N LYS A 131 -9.47 -2.29 11.30
CA LYS A 131 -9.35 -1.91 12.72
C LYS A 131 -10.66 -1.34 13.27
N ARG A 132 -11.35 -0.50 12.49
CA ARG A 132 -12.66 0.03 12.87
C ARG A 132 -13.68 -1.08 13.04
N LEU A 133 -13.86 -1.95 12.04
CA LEU A 133 -14.81 -3.06 12.11
C LEU A 133 -14.47 -4.08 13.23
N LYS A 134 -13.18 -4.31 13.48
CA LYS A 134 -12.74 -5.12 14.63
C LYS A 134 -13.17 -4.49 15.96
N ASN A 135 -12.97 -3.19 16.12
CA ASN A 135 -13.38 -2.47 17.34
C ASN A 135 -14.91 -2.51 17.53
N GLU A 136 -15.67 -2.50 16.45
CA GLU A 136 -17.13 -2.70 16.45
C GLU A 136 -17.54 -4.18 16.64
N LYS A 137 -16.58 -5.12 16.77
CA LYS A 137 -16.79 -6.57 16.87
C LYS A 137 -17.54 -7.18 15.69
N LYS A 138 -17.34 -6.59 14.51
CA LYS A 138 -17.97 -7.01 13.25
C LYS A 138 -17.01 -7.71 12.30
N ALA A 139 -15.69 -7.67 12.51
CA ALA A 139 -14.68 -8.20 11.61
C ALA A 139 -14.19 -9.58 12.03
N PHE A 140 -14.06 -10.48 11.05
CA PHE A 140 -13.52 -11.84 11.16
C PHE A 140 -12.46 -12.03 10.10
N PHE A 141 -11.27 -12.56 10.49
CA PHE A 141 -10.10 -12.62 9.62
C PHE A 141 -9.66 -14.08 9.37
N TYR A 142 -9.47 -14.42 8.10
CA TYR A 142 -8.98 -15.72 7.66
C TYR A 142 -7.76 -15.47 6.77
N TRP A 143 -6.57 -15.63 7.37
CA TRP A 143 -5.31 -15.45 6.68
C TRP A 143 -4.85 -16.75 6.04
N ASP A 144 -4.41 -16.68 4.77
CA ASP A 144 -3.84 -17.80 4.04
C ASP A 144 -2.32 -17.68 4.03
N PHE A 145 -1.64 -18.64 4.66
CA PHE A 145 -0.18 -18.71 4.71
C PHE A 145 0.27 -20.16 4.93
N ASP A 146 1.55 -20.41 4.78
CA ASP A 146 2.17 -21.67 5.21
C ASP A 146 3.31 -21.34 6.17
N HIS A 147 3.46 -22.14 7.22
CA HIS A 147 4.51 -21.96 8.23
C HIS A 147 5.92 -21.91 7.63
N TYR A 148 6.12 -22.57 6.50
CA TYR A 148 7.39 -22.53 5.81
C TYR A 148 7.83 -21.12 5.41
N TYR A 149 6.87 -20.25 5.07
CA TYR A 149 7.12 -18.88 4.63
C TYR A 149 7.06 -17.85 5.77
N MET A 150 6.60 -18.26 6.95
CA MET A 150 6.54 -17.33 8.07
C MET A 150 7.94 -17.05 8.63
N PRO A 151 8.22 -15.81 9.07
CA PRO A 151 9.48 -15.46 9.72
C PRO A 151 9.72 -16.30 10.97
N ASP A 152 10.93 -16.84 11.12
CA ASP A 152 11.35 -17.56 12.32
C ASP A 152 12.60 -16.89 12.90
N PRO A 153 12.45 -16.02 13.91
CA PRO A 153 13.58 -15.34 14.55
C PRO A 153 14.59 -16.29 15.19
N LYS A 154 14.15 -17.47 15.66
CA LYS A 154 15.03 -18.46 16.31
C LYS A 154 16.00 -19.09 15.31
N HIS A 155 15.58 -19.28 14.08
CA HIS A 155 16.39 -19.85 13.02
C HIS A 155 16.92 -18.81 12.04
N GLN A 156 16.79 -17.52 12.35
CA GLN A 156 17.17 -16.40 11.49
C GLN A 156 16.60 -16.54 10.06
N LYS A 157 15.45 -17.17 9.96
CA LYS A 157 14.78 -17.38 8.69
C LYS A 157 13.93 -16.16 8.37
N TYR A 158 14.27 -15.48 7.30
CA TYR A 158 13.49 -14.40 6.73
C TYR A 158 12.92 -14.84 5.38
N ASN A 159 11.63 -14.63 5.19
CA ASN A 159 10.98 -14.87 3.92
C ASN A 159 9.97 -13.74 3.66
N GLU A 160 10.12 -13.03 2.56
CA GLU A 160 9.26 -11.89 2.21
C GLU A 160 7.78 -12.29 2.08
N ALA A 161 7.50 -13.52 1.62
CA ALA A 161 6.13 -13.99 1.43
C ALA A 161 5.30 -14.00 2.72
N GLY A 162 5.92 -14.23 3.88
CA GLY A 162 5.24 -14.23 5.18
C GLY A 162 5.32 -12.91 5.95
N TYR A 163 6.08 -11.95 5.45
CA TYR A 163 6.40 -10.73 6.18
C TYR A 163 5.16 -9.91 6.57
N TYR A 164 4.33 -9.59 5.61
CA TYR A 164 3.14 -8.76 5.84
C TYR A 164 2.12 -9.46 6.72
N ILE A 165 1.77 -10.72 6.43
CA ILE A 165 0.82 -11.49 7.24
C ILE A 165 1.30 -11.59 8.68
N SER A 166 2.59 -11.87 8.91
CA SER A 166 3.13 -11.97 10.26
C SER A 166 3.00 -10.67 11.05
N SER A 167 3.12 -9.52 10.38
CA SER A 167 2.94 -8.21 11.00
C SER A 167 1.49 -7.90 11.35
N TYR A 168 0.53 -8.46 10.62
CA TYR A 168 -0.90 -8.19 10.83
C TYR A 168 -1.56 -9.12 11.85
N LEU A 169 -1.04 -10.32 12.10
CA LEU A 169 -1.66 -11.31 12.98
C LEU A 169 -1.89 -10.80 14.42
N SER A 170 -1.07 -9.87 14.90
CA SER A 170 -1.28 -9.24 16.21
C SER A 170 -2.48 -8.28 16.23
N ASP A 171 -2.63 -7.50 15.14
CA ASP A 171 -3.73 -6.54 15.02
C ASP A 171 -5.03 -7.22 14.58
N PHE A 172 -4.93 -8.22 13.72
CA PHE A 172 -6.04 -8.95 13.11
C PHE A 172 -5.85 -10.47 13.30
N PRO A 173 -6.16 -11.01 14.50
CA PRO A 173 -5.99 -12.43 14.77
C PRO A 173 -6.75 -13.30 13.76
N ASN A 174 -6.14 -14.44 13.39
CA ASN A 174 -6.81 -15.42 12.54
C ASN A 174 -7.92 -16.14 13.32
N GLU A 175 -9.06 -16.36 12.69
CA GLU A 175 -10.16 -17.13 13.29
C GLU A 175 -9.87 -18.63 13.37
N LEU A 176 -8.98 -19.13 12.51
CA LEU A 176 -8.50 -20.50 12.55
C LEU A 176 -7.27 -20.63 13.47
N ASP A 177 -7.08 -21.82 14.05
CA ASP A 177 -5.89 -22.10 14.85
C ASP A 177 -4.64 -22.02 13.96
N ILE A 178 -3.83 -21.01 14.17
CA ILE A 178 -2.59 -20.77 13.41
C ILE A 178 -1.53 -21.88 13.60
N HIS A 179 -1.68 -22.73 14.63
CA HIS A 179 -0.75 -23.85 14.90
C HIS A 179 -1.20 -25.15 14.23
N ASP A 180 -2.35 -25.18 13.59
CA ASP A 180 -2.84 -26.35 12.89
C ASP A 180 -2.01 -26.64 11.62
N SER A 181 -1.07 -27.57 11.71
CA SER A 181 -0.22 -27.99 10.59
C SER A 181 -1.00 -28.69 9.47
N SER A 182 -2.22 -29.15 9.70
CA SER A 182 -3.06 -29.73 8.65
C SER A 182 -3.51 -28.63 7.66
N ILE A 183 -3.67 -27.42 8.14
CA ILE A 183 -4.04 -26.22 7.35
C ILE A 183 -2.78 -25.49 6.87
N TYR A 184 -1.85 -25.18 7.78
CA TYR A 184 -0.74 -24.25 7.54
C TYR A 184 0.63 -24.91 7.35
N GLY A 185 0.69 -26.24 7.22
CA GLY A 185 1.93 -27.00 7.02
C GLY A 185 1.96 -27.80 5.72
N ASN A 186 1.36 -27.29 4.64
CA ASN A 186 1.21 -28.04 3.40
C ASN A 186 2.46 -28.02 2.52
N PHE A 187 3.31 -27.00 2.63
CA PHE A 187 4.48 -26.84 1.77
C PHE A 187 5.49 -27.99 1.95
N THR A 188 5.69 -28.44 3.17
CA THR A 188 6.65 -29.51 3.51
C THR A 188 6.11 -30.92 3.31
N LYS A 189 4.83 -31.09 3.00
CA LYS A 189 4.23 -32.41 2.72
C LYS A 189 4.78 -32.96 1.40
N PRO A 190 4.94 -34.31 1.27
CA PRO A 190 5.27 -34.92 -0.01
C PRO A 190 4.29 -34.53 -1.10
N LYS A 191 4.80 -34.29 -2.30
CA LYS A 191 4.02 -33.90 -3.48
C LYS A 191 4.43 -34.71 -4.68
N ASP A 192 3.45 -35.13 -5.47
CA ASP A 192 3.68 -35.66 -6.82
C ASP A 192 3.78 -34.48 -7.78
N ILE A 193 4.93 -34.34 -8.43
CA ILE A 193 5.21 -33.23 -9.34
C ILE A 193 5.36 -33.78 -10.75
N THR A 194 4.48 -33.34 -11.64
CA THR A 194 4.55 -33.66 -13.06
C THR A 194 4.94 -32.43 -13.87
N TYR A 195 6.02 -32.53 -14.64
CA TYR A 195 6.46 -31.50 -15.56
C TYR A 195 5.89 -31.75 -16.95
N ILE A 196 5.09 -30.80 -17.44
CA ILE A 196 4.53 -30.86 -18.79
C ILE A 196 5.18 -29.75 -19.62
N SER A 197 5.86 -30.16 -20.70
CA SER A 197 6.41 -29.20 -21.68
C SER A 197 5.55 -29.22 -22.93
N ALA A 198 5.06 -28.09 -23.33
CA ALA A 198 4.25 -27.93 -24.53
C ALA A 198 4.66 -26.66 -25.31
N PRO A 199 4.55 -26.66 -26.64
CA PRO A 199 4.98 -25.51 -27.46
C PRO A 199 4.09 -24.29 -27.30
N THR A 200 2.88 -24.41 -26.77
CA THR A 200 1.95 -23.30 -26.52
C THR A 200 1.18 -23.49 -25.21
N GLU A 201 0.75 -22.39 -24.60
CA GLU A 201 -0.06 -22.40 -23.38
C GLU A 201 -1.38 -23.17 -23.53
N ASN A 202 -2.02 -23.09 -24.71
CA ASN A 202 -3.27 -23.79 -24.97
C ASN A 202 -3.14 -25.32 -24.88
N ILE A 203 -1.97 -25.89 -25.22
CA ILE A 203 -1.72 -27.31 -25.10
C ILE A 203 -1.44 -27.73 -23.65
N GLN A 204 -0.95 -26.81 -22.81
CA GLN A 204 -0.74 -27.06 -21.37
C GLN A 204 -2.04 -27.07 -20.58
N ALA A 205 -3.09 -26.43 -21.09
CA ALA A 205 -4.38 -26.30 -20.42
C ALA A 205 -5.35 -27.49 -20.64
N VAL A 206 -4.99 -28.45 -21.48
CA VAL A 206 -5.76 -29.66 -21.76
C VAL A 206 -5.27 -30.83 -20.93
#